data_ba1ac43c84832e17f90c950127b12b82
#
_entry.id   ba1ac43c84832e17f90c950127b12b82
#
_cell.length_a   1.000
_cell.length_b   1.000
_cell.length_c   1.000
_cell.angle_alpha   90.00
_cell.angle_beta   90.00
_cell.angle_gamma   90.00
#
_symmetry.space_group_name_H-M   'P 1'
#
loop_
_entity.id
_entity.type
_entity.pdbx_description
1 polymer ?
#
loop_
_entity_poly.entity_id
_entity_poly.type
_entity_poly.pdbx_seq_one_letter_code
_entity_poly.pdbx_strand_id
1 'polypeptide(L)'
;ELDQSKVDSLAADFSELFSFTYTLNKIPHQNWNEVWESNFEPIQVAGKCYIRATFHEAHPEFEHEIVIDPKMAFGTGHHQTTALMMEFMLEEDFQGKKVLDMGCGTGILAILASKLGAKEVLAIDYDEICFESTIENSELNKISNIKALKGSKEVIPDQKFDIILANINRNILIDQLETYARTSKPGTLLFLSGFYQDPDLEILKEKCESLGFSYLQHKELNNWVAARFRFHS
;
A
#
# COMPACT_ATOMS: atom_id res chain seq x y z
N GLU A 1 -30.47 -11.15 18.38
CA GLU A 1 -31.01 -12.45 17.95
C GLU A 1 -32.10 -12.21 16.91
N LEU A 2 -32.03 -12.95 15.80
CA LEU A 2 -33.06 -12.89 14.76
C LEU A 2 -34.30 -13.59 15.32
N ASP A 3 -35.43 -12.88 15.36
CA ASP A 3 -36.69 -13.41 15.85
C ASP A 3 -37.37 -14.21 14.70
N GLN A 4 -37.35 -15.52 14.82
CA GLN A 4 -37.95 -16.44 13.85
C GLN A 4 -39.39 -16.03 13.51
N SER A 5 -40.17 -15.60 14.50
CA SER A 5 -41.59 -15.24 14.32
C SER A 5 -41.76 -14.02 13.39
N LYS A 6 -40.78 -13.10 13.34
CA LYS A 6 -40.82 -11.96 12.44
C LYS A 6 -40.54 -12.37 10.99
N VAL A 7 -39.66 -13.35 10.78
CA VAL A 7 -39.39 -13.89 9.44
C VAL A 7 -40.57 -14.68 8.92
N ASP A 8 -41.19 -15.49 9.79
CA ASP A 8 -42.41 -16.26 9.44
C ASP A 8 -43.57 -15.31 9.10
N SER A 9 -43.75 -14.23 9.85
CA SER A 9 -44.79 -13.21 9.57
C SER A 9 -44.54 -12.54 8.23
N LEU A 10 -43.29 -12.13 7.95
CA LEU A 10 -42.92 -11.52 6.65
C LEU A 10 -43.17 -12.50 5.49
N ALA A 11 -42.84 -13.77 5.66
CA ALA A 11 -43.11 -14.81 4.66
C ALA A 11 -44.61 -14.98 4.40
N ALA A 12 -45.43 -14.92 5.43
CA ALA A 12 -46.91 -15.00 5.31
C ALA A 12 -47.49 -13.77 4.61
N ASP A 13 -47.04 -12.58 4.95
CA ASP A 13 -47.51 -11.29 4.39
C ASP A 13 -47.28 -11.18 2.86
N PHE A 14 -46.27 -11.86 2.34
CA PHE A 14 -45.89 -11.83 0.91
C PHE A 14 -46.26 -13.11 0.16
N SER A 15 -46.91 -14.08 0.81
CA SER A 15 -47.23 -15.39 0.24
C SER A 15 -48.15 -15.36 -1.00
N GLU A 16 -48.96 -14.30 -1.16
CA GLU A 16 -49.82 -14.10 -2.34
C GLU A 16 -49.05 -13.55 -3.57
N LEU A 17 -47.85 -12.92 -3.36
CA LEU A 17 -47.04 -12.31 -4.40
C LEU A 17 -45.98 -13.24 -4.96
N PHE A 18 -45.34 -14.03 -4.07
CA PHE A 18 -44.29 -14.99 -4.45
C PHE A 18 -44.12 -16.07 -3.41
N SER A 19 -43.66 -17.24 -3.86
CA SER A 19 -43.27 -18.36 -2.99
C SER A 19 -41.77 -18.36 -2.81
N PHE A 20 -41.31 -18.34 -1.56
CA PHE A 20 -39.90 -18.47 -1.23
C PHE A 20 -39.70 -19.42 -0.04
N THR A 21 -38.56 -20.07 -0.01
CA THR A 21 -38.09 -20.84 1.13
C THR A 21 -36.84 -20.15 1.70
N TYR A 22 -36.69 -20.19 3.01
CA TYR A 22 -35.52 -19.68 3.66
C TYR A 22 -34.92 -20.68 4.64
N THR A 23 -33.65 -20.57 4.93
CA THR A 23 -32.97 -21.35 5.95
C THR A 23 -32.25 -20.41 6.88
N LEU A 24 -32.52 -20.53 8.18
CA LEU A 24 -31.79 -19.78 9.22
C LEU A 24 -30.61 -20.62 9.68
N ASN A 25 -29.42 -20.14 9.39
CA ASN A 25 -28.20 -20.72 9.91
C ASN A 25 -27.70 -19.86 11.08
N LYS A 26 -27.62 -20.47 12.27
CA LYS A 26 -26.97 -19.83 13.41
C LYS A 26 -25.47 -19.89 13.17
N ILE A 27 -24.86 -18.72 12.90
CA ILE A 27 -23.41 -18.61 12.85
C ILE A 27 -22.92 -18.61 14.29
N PRO A 28 -22.10 -19.59 14.73
CA PRO A 28 -21.53 -19.60 16.05
C PRO A 28 -20.69 -18.32 16.25
N HIS A 29 -20.67 -17.82 17.49
CA HIS A 29 -19.79 -16.70 17.83
C HIS A 29 -18.35 -17.17 17.66
N GLN A 30 -17.74 -16.73 16.59
CA GLN A 30 -16.33 -17.03 16.27
C GLN A 30 -15.50 -15.77 16.58
N ASN A 31 -14.38 -15.95 17.24
CA ASN A 31 -13.41 -14.88 17.35
C ASN A 31 -12.70 -14.71 16.00
N TRP A 32 -13.26 -13.84 15.18
CA TRP A 32 -12.73 -13.59 13.83
C TRP A 32 -11.30 -13.05 13.85
N ASN A 33 -10.90 -12.38 14.95
CA ASN A 33 -9.53 -11.90 15.11
C ASN A 33 -8.55 -13.07 15.23
N GLU A 34 -8.84 -14.08 16.05
CA GLU A 34 -7.99 -15.29 16.17
C GLU A 34 -7.88 -16.05 14.85
N VAL A 35 -9.00 -16.19 14.13
CA VAL A 35 -9.00 -16.86 12.81
C VAL A 35 -8.18 -16.08 11.80
N TRP A 36 -8.28 -14.76 11.83
CA TRP A 36 -7.53 -13.90 10.95
C TRP A 36 -6.04 -13.88 11.30
N GLU A 37 -5.67 -13.76 12.57
CA GLU A 37 -4.30 -13.84 13.06
C GLU A 37 -3.63 -15.15 12.69
N SER A 38 -4.35 -16.28 12.80
CA SER A 38 -3.84 -17.61 12.43
C SER A 38 -3.58 -17.80 10.93
N ASN A 39 -4.19 -16.98 10.07
CA ASN A 39 -4.03 -17.04 8.62
C ASN A 39 -3.12 -15.93 8.06
N PHE A 40 -2.63 -15.03 8.92
CA PHE A 40 -1.71 -13.98 8.50
C PHE A 40 -0.28 -14.49 8.62
N GLU A 41 0.31 -14.87 7.51
CA GLU A 41 1.68 -15.39 7.47
C GLU A 41 2.71 -14.26 7.31
N PRO A 42 3.88 -14.34 7.96
CA PRO A 42 4.96 -13.38 7.72
C PRO A 42 5.54 -13.55 6.32
N ILE A 43 6.13 -12.49 5.79
CA ILE A 43 6.62 -12.45 4.40
C ILE A 43 8.10 -12.11 4.39
N GLN A 44 8.80 -12.71 3.44
CA GLN A 44 10.18 -12.37 3.14
C GLN A 44 10.29 -11.73 1.75
N VAL A 45 10.98 -10.61 1.65
CA VAL A 45 11.24 -9.93 0.39
C VAL A 45 12.74 -9.93 0.11
N ALA A 46 13.11 -10.47 -1.07
CA ALA A 46 14.49 -10.56 -1.56
C ALA A 46 15.50 -11.19 -0.56
N GLY A 47 15.04 -11.99 0.41
CA GLY A 47 15.87 -12.57 1.46
C GLY A 47 16.51 -11.55 2.42
N LYS A 48 16.14 -10.26 2.34
CA LYS A 48 16.70 -9.15 3.12
C LYS A 48 15.71 -8.51 4.08
N CYS A 49 14.44 -8.46 3.70
CA CYS A 49 13.41 -7.84 4.49
C CYS A 49 12.41 -8.89 4.98
N TYR A 50 12.11 -8.86 6.28
CA TYR A 50 11.11 -9.71 6.94
C TYR A 50 9.96 -8.84 7.43
N ILE A 51 8.74 -9.16 6.99
CA ILE A 51 7.53 -8.44 7.37
C ILE A 51 6.69 -9.37 8.22
N ARG A 52 6.29 -8.91 9.38
CA ARG A 52 5.49 -9.67 10.32
C ARG A 52 4.45 -8.82 11.05
N ALA A 53 3.45 -9.48 11.59
CA ALA A 53 2.54 -8.88 12.56
C ALA A 53 3.17 -8.88 13.98
N THR A 54 2.52 -8.17 14.90
CA THR A 54 2.97 -8.05 16.30
C THR A 54 2.96 -9.38 17.05
N PHE A 55 2.11 -10.33 16.67
CA PHE A 55 1.96 -11.66 17.28
C PHE A 55 2.92 -12.72 16.70
N HIS A 56 3.70 -12.41 15.67
CA HIS A 56 4.73 -13.31 15.13
C HIS A 56 6.06 -13.14 15.86
N GLU A 57 6.87 -14.20 15.87
CA GLU A 57 8.23 -14.15 16.39
C GLU A 57 9.11 -13.18 15.59
N ALA A 58 10.06 -12.55 16.27
CA ALA A 58 11.04 -11.68 15.64
C ALA A 58 12.16 -12.51 14.98
N HIS A 59 12.64 -12.03 13.83
CA HIS A 59 13.71 -12.66 13.07
C HIS A 59 14.88 -11.68 12.86
N PRO A 60 15.72 -11.46 13.89
CA PRO A 60 16.80 -10.46 13.86
C PRO A 60 17.92 -10.79 12.87
N GLU A 61 17.92 -11.96 12.26
CA GLU A 61 18.86 -12.36 11.21
C GLU A 61 18.62 -11.63 9.87
N PHE A 62 17.44 -11.04 9.67
CA PHE A 62 17.15 -10.23 8.48
C PHE A 62 17.74 -8.84 8.63
N GLU A 63 18.25 -8.28 7.52
CA GLU A 63 18.80 -6.92 7.46
C GLU A 63 17.76 -5.87 7.85
N HIS A 64 16.51 -6.08 7.44
CA HIS A 64 15.37 -5.23 7.76
C HIS A 64 14.19 -6.06 8.26
N GLU A 65 13.72 -5.78 9.46
CA GLU A 65 12.47 -6.30 9.98
C GLU A 65 11.43 -5.18 10.01
N ILE A 66 10.23 -5.45 9.51
CA ILE A 66 9.08 -4.52 9.53
C ILE A 66 7.94 -5.17 10.28
N VAL A 67 7.46 -4.49 11.32
CA VAL A 67 6.29 -4.91 12.08
C VAL A 67 5.08 -4.13 11.58
N ILE A 68 4.04 -4.82 11.13
CA ILE A 68 2.80 -4.22 10.68
C ILE A 68 1.65 -4.73 11.54
N ASP A 69 0.82 -3.82 12.05
CA ASP A 69 -0.51 -4.17 12.52
C ASP A 69 -1.46 -4.13 11.31
N PRO A 70 -1.87 -5.31 10.80
CA PRO A 70 -2.59 -5.38 9.54
C PRO A 70 -4.08 -5.13 9.74
N LYS A 71 -4.46 -3.92 10.06
CA LYS A 71 -5.85 -3.45 10.10
C LYS A 71 -6.50 -3.51 8.71
N MET A 72 -7.63 -2.86 8.54
CA MET A 72 -8.35 -2.77 7.26
C MET A 72 -7.64 -1.89 6.20
N ALA A 73 -6.31 -1.68 6.32
CA ALA A 73 -5.52 -0.88 5.40
C ALA A 73 -4.78 -1.76 4.39
N PHE A 74 -4.64 -1.28 3.14
CA PHE A 74 -3.82 -1.94 2.12
C PHE A 74 -2.33 -1.80 2.45
N GLY A 75 -1.51 -2.78 2.01
CA GLY A 75 -0.05 -2.70 2.15
C GLY A 75 0.51 -3.57 3.30
N THR A 76 -0.06 -4.75 3.51
CA THR A 76 0.47 -5.73 4.47
C THR A 76 1.71 -6.50 3.97
N GLY A 77 2.14 -6.24 2.72
CA GLY A 77 3.25 -6.95 2.07
C GLY A 77 2.82 -8.14 1.19
N HIS A 78 1.62 -8.69 1.40
CA HIS A 78 1.14 -9.90 0.70
C HIS A 78 0.82 -9.67 -0.78
N HIS A 79 0.51 -8.44 -1.17
CA HIS A 79 0.19 -8.15 -2.55
C HIS A 79 1.46 -8.05 -3.39
N GLN A 80 1.43 -8.59 -4.61
CA GLN A 80 2.56 -8.64 -5.53
C GLN A 80 3.18 -7.26 -5.79
N THR A 81 2.34 -6.23 -5.93
CA THR A 81 2.80 -4.86 -6.16
C THR A 81 3.65 -4.32 -5.03
N THR A 82 3.29 -4.62 -3.77
CA THR A 82 4.05 -4.22 -2.59
C THR A 82 5.41 -4.91 -2.56
N ALA A 83 5.44 -6.22 -2.82
CA ALA A 83 6.67 -7.00 -2.88
C ALA A 83 7.62 -6.47 -3.97
N LEU A 84 7.11 -6.23 -5.19
CA LEU A 84 7.89 -5.69 -6.30
C LEU A 84 8.46 -4.29 -6.01
N MET A 85 7.67 -3.41 -5.38
CA MET A 85 8.13 -2.09 -4.93
C MET A 85 9.26 -2.22 -3.91
N MET A 86 9.09 -3.07 -2.89
CA MET A 86 10.10 -3.31 -1.86
C MET A 86 11.39 -3.90 -2.45
N GLU A 87 11.30 -4.82 -3.41
CA GLU A 87 12.46 -5.34 -4.11
C GLU A 87 13.26 -4.23 -4.81
N PHE A 88 12.58 -3.32 -5.50
CA PHE A 88 13.24 -2.16 -6.11
C PHE A 88 13.88 -1.24 -5.08
N MET A 89 13.20 -1.01 -3.96
CA MET A 89 13.72 -0.17 -2.88
C MET A 89 14.99 -0.75 -2.27
N LEU A 90 15.06 -2.07 -2.11
CA LEU A 90 16.25 -2.78 -1.59
C LEU A 90 17.47 -2.74 -2.54
N GLU A 91 17.28 -2.35 -3.80
CA GLU A 91 18.33 -2.17 -4.80
C GLU A 91 18.86 -0.73 -4.88
N GLU A 92 18.23 0.23 -4.18
CA GLU A 92 18.51 1.66 -4.31
C GLU A 92 19.09 2.28 -3.02
N ASP A 93 19.82 3.37 -3.18
CA ASP A 93 20.35 4.16 -2.07
C ASP A 93 19.33 5.18 -1.56
N PHE A 94 18.84 4.97 -0.34
CA PHE A 94 17.94 5.88 0.37
C PHE A 94 18.67 6.78 1.38
N GLN A 95 19.97 6.59 1.59
CA GLN A 95 20.71 7.30 2.63
C GLN A 95 20.63 8.82 2.45
N GLY A 96 20.06 9.49 3.45
CA GLY A 96 19.92 10.94 3.48
C GLY A 96 18.89 11.53 2.51
N LYS A 97 18.08 10.70 1.84
CA LYS A 97 17.10 11.11 0.83
C LYS A 97 15.81 11.61 1.47
N LYS A 98 15.14 12.54 0.76
CA LYS A 98 13.77 12.95 1.00
C LYS A 98 12.84 12.10 0.15
N VAL A 99 11.89 11.44 0.78
CA VAL A 99 10.99 10.46 0.14
C VAL A 99 9.55 10.92 0.25
N LEU A 100 8.78 10.77 -0.83
CA LEU A 100 7.33 10.85 -0.84
C LEU A 100 6.76 9.44 -1.04
N ASP A 101 5.86 9.01 -0.17
CA ASP A 101 5.06 7.78 -0.32
C ASP A 101 3.59 8.16 -0.47
N MET A 102 3.07 7.96 -1.69
CA MET A 102 1.74 8.39 -2.08
C MET A 102 0.76 7.22 -2.17
N GLY A 103 -0.33 7.29 -1.41
CA GLY A 103 -1.21 6.15 -1.16
C GLY A 103 -0.52 5.16 -0.22
N CYS A 104 -0.05 5.66 0.93
CA CYS A 104 0.86 4.92 1.81
C CYS A 104 0.23 3.70 2.50
N GLY A 105 -1.10 3.62 2.61
CA GLY A 105 -1.79 2.48 3.21
C GLY A 105 -1.33 2.22 4.65
N THR A 106 -0.78 1.04 4.90
CA THR A 106 -0.18 0.69 6.21
C THR A 106 1.11 1.45 6.53
N GLY A 107 1.66 2.20 5.56
CA GLY A 107 2.96 2.86 5.68
C GLY A 107 4.17 1.93 5.42
N ILE A 108 3.97 0.72 4.93
CA ILE A 108 5.05 -0.27 4.78
C ILE A 108 6.22 0.23 3.91
N LEU A 109 5.94 0.94 2.80
CA LEU A 109 6.97 1.49 1.94
C LEU A 109 7.69 2.67 2.60
N ALA A 110 6.95 3.55 3.28
CA ALA A 110 7.52 4.64 4.08
C ALA A 110 8.44 4.11 5.19
N ILE A 111 8.01 3.04 5.89
CA ILE A 111 8.79 2.37 6.94
C ILE A 111 10.07 1.78 6.35
N LEU A 112 9.98 1.07 5.22
CA LEU A 112 11.16 0.53 4.55
C LEU A 112 12.11 1.67 4.12
N ALA A 113 11.60 2.74 3.51
CA ALA A 113 12.42 3.90 3.13
C ALA A 113 13.18 4.48 4.33
N SER A 114 12.52 4.61 5.48
CA SER A 114 13.16 5.05 6.72
C SER A 114 14.27 4.09 7.18
N LYS A 115 14.02 2.77 7.19
CA LYS A 115 15.00 1.74 7.57
C LYS A 115 16.20 1.68 6.60
N LEU A 116 15.99 2.04 5.33
CA LEU A 116 17.06 2.18 4.32
C LEU A 116 17.86 3.50 4.47
N GLY A 117 17.56 4.32 5.46
CA GLY A 117 18.32 5.52 5.78
C GLY A 117 17.79 6.82 5.21
N ALA A 118 16.53 6.88 4.77
CA ALA A 118 15.91 8.11 4.34
C ALA A 118 16.00 9.19 5.44
N LYS A 119 16.31 10.43 5.06
CA LYS A 119 16.37 11.55 5.99
C LYS A 119 14.99 11.93 6.53
N GLU A 120 14.02 11.98 5.65
CA GLU A 120 12.63 12.27 5.96
C GLU A 120 11.73 11.58 4.94
N VAL A 121 10.59 11.11 5.40
CA VAL A 121 9.56 10.49 4.55
C VAL A 121 8.25 11.21 4.78
N LEU A 122 7.64 11.69 3.70
CA LEU A 122 6.28 12.19 3.70
C LEU A 122 5.36 11.10 3.17
N ALA A 123 4.48 10.58 4.04
CA ALA A 123 3.52 9.54 3.71
C ALA A 123 2.12 10.16 3.61
N ILE A 124 1.42 9.96 2.50
CA ILE A 124 0.11 10.58 2.24
C ILE A 124 -0.90 9.51 1.87
N ASP A 125 -2.05 9.53 2.52
CA ASP A 125 -3.21 8.75 2.10
C ASP A 125 -4.49 9.55 2.30
N TYR A 126 -5.48 9.37 1.42
CA TYR A 126 -6.76 10.05 1.54
C TYR A 126 -7.69 9.38 2.57
N ASP A 127 -7.47 8.09 2.83
CA ASP A 127 -8.25 7.30 3.76
C ASP A 127 -7.75 7.52 5.20
N GLU A 128 -8.69 7.79 6.11
CA GLU A 128 -8.41 7.99 7.54
C GLU A 128 -7.76 6.77 8.17
N ILE A 129 -8.26 5.57 7.84
CA ILE A 129 -7.75 4.32 8.41
C ILE A 129 -6.29 4.10 7.97
N CYS A 130 -5.97 4.40 6.72
CA CYS A 130 -4.61 4.31 6.19
C CYS A 130 -3.68 5.35 6.84
N PHE A 131 -4.14 6.59 6.98
CA PHE A 131 -3.41 7.65 7.66
C PHE A 131 -3.07 7.27 9.12
N GLU A 132 -4.05 6.80 9.89
CA GLU A 132 -3.86 6.35 11.28
C GLU A 132 -2.95 5.11 11.34
N SER A 133 -3.17 4.13 10.45
CA SER A 133 -2.36 2.92 10.36
C SER A 133 -0.88 3.23 10.10
N THR A 134 -0.59 4.19 9.22
CA THR A 134 0.79 4.63 8.96
C THR A 134 1.47 5.18 10.22
N ILE A 135 0.76 5.96 11.03
CA ILE A 135 1.29 6.51 12.30
C ILE A 135 1.59 5.37 13.27
N GLU A 136 0.60 4.52 13.54
CA GLU A 136 0.74 3.40 14.48
C GLU A 136 1.86 2.43 14.08
N ASN A 137 1.92 2.05 12.81
CA ASN A 137 2.98 1.17 12.30
C ASN A 137 4.36 1.83 12.35
N SER A 138 4.46 3.15 12.16
CA SER A 138 5.70 3.89 12.37
C SER A 138 6.17 3.80 13.82
N GLU A 139 5.26 3.95 14.78
CA GLU A 139 5.55 3.80 16.21
C GLU A 139 5.97 2.37 16.58
N LEU A 140 5.28 1.34 16.07
CA LEU A 140 5.64 -0.08 16.25
C LEU A 140 7.07 -0.36 15.77
N ASN A 141 7.50 0.28 14.70
CA ASN A 141 8.86 0.17 14.16
C ASN A 141 9.87 1.15 14.78
N LYS A 142 9.47 1.97 15.77
CA LYS A 142 10.30 2.98 16.45
C LYS A 142 10.90 4.01 15.48
N ILE A 143 10.12 4.40 14.47
CA ILE A 143 10.51 5.35 13.43
C ILE A 143 9.92 6.73 13.76
N SER A 144 10.72 7.78 13.66
CA SER A 144 10.32 9.15 13.99
C SER A 144 10.49 10.16 12.85
N ASN A 145 11.01 9.73 11.69
CA ASN A 145 11.26 10.59 10.53
C ASN A 145 10.20 10.44 9.42
N ILE A 146 9.09 9.76 9.71
CA ILE A 146 7.91 9.69 8.85
C ILE A 146 6.91 10.75 9.32
N LYS A 147 6.46 11.59 8.39
CA LYS A 147 5.35 12.52 8.58
C LYS A 147 4.16 12.03 7.78
N ALA A 148 3.11 11.58 8.45
CA ALA A 148 1.86 11.23 7.78
C ALA A 148 0.99 12.47 7.55
N LEU A 149 0.31 12.54 6.41
CA LEU A 149 -0.71 13.55 6.09
C LEU A 149 -1.92 12.86 5.49
N LYS A 150 -3.11 13.29 5.89
CA LYS A 150 -4.36 12.89 5.27
C LYS A 150 -4.67 13.79 4.09
N GLY A 151 -4.91 13.21 2.91
CA GLY A 151 -5.24 13.93 1.69
C GLY A 151 -4.75 13.22 0.43
N SER A 152 -4.63 13.96 -0.67
CA SER A 152 -4.13 13.48 -1.94
C SER A 152 -3.05 14.43 -2.47
N LYS A 153 -2.89 14.55 -3.80
CA LYS A 153 -1.87 15.42 -4.43
C LYS A 153 -1.92 16.89 -3.99
N GLU A 154 -3.06 17.37 -3.54
CA GLU A 154 -3.28 18.76 -3.10
C GLU A 154 -2.58 19.10 -1.77
N VAL A 155 -2.27 18.07 -0.94
CA VAL A 155 -1.58 18.29 0.34
C VAL A 155 -0.05 18.11 0.24
N ILE A 156 0.46 17.76 -0.94
CA ILE A 156 1.91 17.68 -1.17
C ILE A 156 2.50 19.10 -1.08
N PRO A 157 3.42 19.36 -0.15
CA PRO A 157 4.02 20.67 0.01
C PRO A 157 4.90 21.06 -1.19
N ASP A 158 5.12 22.35 -1.37
CA ASP A 158 6.02 22.87 -2.41
C ASP A 158 7.49 22.61 -2.03
N GLN A 159 7.89 21.36 -2.16
CA GLN A 159 9.27 20.91 -1.92
C GLN A 159 9.68 19.87 -2.96
N LYS A 160 10.97 19.61 -3.05
CA LYS A 160 11.54 18.61 -3.96
C LYS A 160 11.87 17.33 -3.21
N PHE A 161 11.57 16.20 -3.84
CA PHE A 161 11.90 14.87 -3.33
C PHE A 161 13.04 14.23 -4.16
N ASP A 162 13.80 13.38 -3.50
CA ASP A 162 14.82 12.55 -4.14
C ASP A 162 14.20 11.25 -4.70
N ILE A 163 13.17 10.74 -4.00
CA ILE A 163 12.48 9.50 -4.35
C ILE A 163 10.99 9.72 -4.14
N ILE A 164 10.19 9.25 -5.11
CA ILE A 164 8.73 9.23 -5.05
C ILE A 164 8.27 7.80 -5.23
N LEU A 165 7.48 7.29 -4.29
CA LEU A 165 6.86 5.97 -4.29
C LEU A 165 5.36 6.15 -4.48
N ALA A 166 4.75 5.40 -5.40
CA ALA A 166 3.30 5.40 -5.58
C ALA A 166 2.83 4.00 -6.01
N ASN A 167 2.23 3.28 -5.07
CA ASN A 167 1.62 1.96 -5.29
C ASN A 167 0.11 2.07 -5.24
N ILE A 168 -0.48 2.70 -6.26
CA ILE A 168 -1.90 3.06 -6.33
C ILE A 168 -2.47 2.77 -7.72
N ASN A 169 -3.80 2.84 -7.86
CA ASN A 169 -4.48 2.57 -9.11
C ASN A 169 -3.95 3.43 -10.28
N ARG A 170 -3.80 2.84 -11.48
CA ARG A 170 -3.32 3.48 -12.71
C ARG A 170 -3.96 4.84 -13.00
N ASN A 171 -5.28 4.96 -12.87
CA ASN A 171 -5.97 6.20 -13.22
C ASN A 171 -5.58 7.34 -12.27
N ILE A 172 -5.37 7.02 -10.99
CA ILE A 172 -4.90 7.96 -9.99
C ILE A 172 -3.43 8.32 -10.27
N LEU A 173 -2.59 7.35 -10.65
CA LEU A 173 -1.22 7.62 -11.06
C LEU A 173 -1.17 8.66 -12.19
N ILE A 174 -1.93 8.43 -13.27
CA ILE A 174 -1.99 9.35 -14.42
C ILE A 174 -2.41 10.76 -13.99
N ASP A 175 -3.42 10.89 -13.12
CA ASP A 175 -3.89 12.17 -12.58
C ASP A 175 -2.84 12.90 -11.74
N GLN A 176 -1.94 12.16 -11.08
CA GLN A 176 -0.97 12.73 -10.15
C GLN A 176 0.43 12.96 -10.76
N LEU A 177 0.76 12.38 -11.92
CA LEU A 177 2.10 12.44 -12.52
C LEU A 177 2.61 13.86 -12.74
N GLU A 178 1.75 14.84 -13.08
CA GLU A 178 2.15 16.25 -13.22
C GLU A 178 2.62 16.85 -11.88
N THR A 179 1.98 16.47 -10.78
CA THR A 179 2.40 16.88 -9.44
C THR A 179 3.72 16.22 -9.07
N TYR A 180 3.92 14.94 -9.41
CA TYR A 180 5.20 14.27 -9.19
C TYR A 180 6.33 14.92 -9.98
N ALA A 181 6.12 15.29 -11.25
CA ALA A 181 7.11 16.03 -12.03
C ALA A 181 7.43 17.40 -11.40
N ARG A 182 6.40 18.14 -10.98
CA ARG A 182 6.58 19.44 -10.30
C ARG A 182 7.38 19.31 -9.00
N THR A 183 7.24 18.24 -8.26
CA THR A 183 7.97 18.00 -6.99
C THR A 183 9.24 17.19 -7.15
N SER A 184 9.64 16.89 -8.38
CA SER A 184 10.92 16.27 -8.74
C SER A 184 12.02 17.31 -8.97
N LYS A 185 13.25 16.88 -8.85
CA LYS A 185 14.48 17.57 -9.27
C LYS A 185 15.31 16.65 -10.15
N PRO A 186 16.26 17.13 -10.95
CA PRO A 186 17.13 16.27 -11.76
C PRO A 186 17.72 15.13 -10.95
N GLY A 187 17.50 13.89 -11.41
CA GLY A 187 17.92 12.67 -10.74
C GLY A 187 16.89 12.04 -9.78
N THR A 188 15.73 12.68 -9.53
CA THR A 188 14.65 12.07 -8.74
C THR A 188 14.24 10.74 -9.34
N LEU A 189 14.16 9.70 -8.49
CA LEU A 189 13.63 8.38 -8.86
C LEU A 189 12.13 8.32 -8.56
N LEU A 190 11.37 7.84 -9.52
CA LEU A 190 9.94 7.61 -9.40
C LEU A 190 9.65 6.12 -9.55
N PHE A 191 9.02 5.54 -8.54
CA PHE A 191 8.59 4.14 -8.51
C PHE A 191 7.07 4.10 -8.56
N LEU A 192 6.53 3.43 -9.57
CA LEU A 192 5.09 3.28 -9.79
C LEU A 192 4.71 1.81 -9.75
N SER A 193 3.60 1.50 -9.10
CA SER A 193 2.97 0.17 -9.11
C SER A 193 1.46 0.30 -8.86
N GLY A 194 0.73 -0.84 -8.86
CA GLY A 194 -0.73 -0.87 -8.74
C GLY A 194 -1.44 -0.90 -10.09
N PHE A 195 -0.75 -1.41 -11.12
CA PHE A 195 -1.25 -1.54 -12.49
C PHE A 195 -0.73 -2.82 -13.15
N TYR A 196 -1.31 -3.19 -14.29
CA TYR A 196 -0.95 -4.37 -15.06
C TYR A 196 0.08 -4.06 -16.16
N GLN A 197 0.75 -5.12 -16.63
CA GLN A 197 1.73 -4.97 -17.71
C GLN A 197 1.07 -4.45 -19.00
N ASP A 198 0.01 -5.09 -19.44
CA ASP A 198 -0.70 -4.74 -20.65
C ASP A 198 -2.15 -4.30 -20.34
N PRO A 199 -2.60 -3.14 -20.81
CA PRO A 199 -1.89 -2.11 -21.60
C PRO A 199 -1.24 -0.99 -20.75
N ASP A 200 -1.26 -1.09 -19.40
CA ASP A 200 -1.05 0.03 -18.48
C ASP A 200 0.39 0.55 -18.49
N LEU A 201 1.37 -0.36 -18.60
CA LEU A 201 2.78 0.01 -18.56
C LEU A 201 3.16 0.99 -19.67
N GLU A 202 2.74 0.73 -20.91
CA GLU A 202 3.06 1.61 -22.04
C GLU A 202 2.37 2.96 -21.91
N ILE A 203 1.12 3.00 -21.46
CA ILE A 203 0.39 4.25 -21.20
C ILE A 203 1.13 5.12 -20.15
N LEU A 204 1.60 4.49 -19.08
CA LEU A 204 2.34 5.19 -18.02
C LEU A 204 3.72 5.63 -18.49
N LYS A 205 4.43 4.84 -19.30
CA LYS A 205 5.72 5.24 -19.90
C LYS A 205 5.56 6.49 -20.76
N GLU A 206 4.64 6.48 -21.72
CA GLU A 206 4.38 7.63 -22.59
C GLU A 206 4.05 8.89 -21.78
N LYS A 207 3.17 8.78 -20.76
CA LYS A 207 2.83 9.90 -19.91
C LYS A 207 4.01 10.38 -19.07
N CYS A 208 4.79 9.50 -18.47
CA CYS A 208 6.00 9.84 -17.71
C CYS A 208 7.04 10.56 -18.58
N GLU A 209 7.31 10.03 -19.78
CA GLU A 209 8.26 10.61 -20.74
C GLU A 209 7.83 12.02 -21.18
N SER A 210 6.54 12.24 -21.42
CA SER A 210 6.00 13.56 -21.75
C SER A 210 6.20 14.60 -20.64
N LEU A 211 6.45 14.16 -19.39
CA LEU A 211 6.67 14.99 -18.23
C LEU A 211 8.14 15.10 -17.78
N GLY A 212 9.08 14.55 -18.57
CA GLY A 212 10.52 14.66 -18.32
C GLY A 212 11.10 13.52 -17.49
N PHE A 213 10.38 12.41 -17.32
CA PHE A 213 10.92 11.18 -16.75
C PHE A 213 11.40 10.25 -17.87
N SER A 214 12.53 9.58 -17.66
CA SER A 214 12.97 8.48 -18.51
C SER A 214 12.69 7.15 -17.84
N TYR A 215 12.12 6.22 -18.59
CA TYR A 215 11.93 4.85 -18.14
C TYR A 215 13.29 4.17 -17.91
N LEU A 216 13.44 3.45 -16.82
CA LEU A 216 14.64 2.67 -16.48
C LEU A 216 14.41 1.17 -16.67
N GLN A 217 13.47 0.63 -15.90
CA GLN A 217 13.12 -0.79 -15.93
C GLN A 217 11.81 -1.06 -15.20
N HIS A 218 11.28 -2.27 -15.36
CA HIS A 218 10.19 -2.79 -14.55
C HIS A 218 10.48 -4.20 -14.06
N LYS A 219 9.74 -4.60 -13.05
CA LYS A 219 9.59 -5.98 -12.58
C LYS A 219 8.13 -6.38 -12.71
N GLU A 220 7.88 -7.67 -12.94
CA GLU A 220 6.55 -8.24 -13.11
C GLU A 220 6.38 -9.48 -12.24
N LEU A 221 5.19 -9.62 -11.65
CA LEU A 221 4.76 -10.83 -10.97
C LEU A 221 3.25 -11.00 -11.13
N ASN A 222 2.83 -12.12 -11.76
CA ASN A 222 1.41 -12.40 -12.01
C ASN A 222 0.68 -11.25 -12.72
N ASN A 223 1.30 -10.70 -13.77
CA ASN A 223 0.81 -9.56 -14.54
C ASN A 223 0.78 -8.19 -13.80
N TRP A 224 1.07 -8.16 -12.51
CA TRP A 224 1.28 -6.92 -11.78
C TRP A 224 2.68 -6.38 -12.03
N VAL A 225 2.80 -5.08 -12.16
CA VAL A 225 4.05 -4.40 -12.49
C VAL A 225 4.44 -3.40 -11.41
N ALA A 226 5.74 -3.33 -11.12
CA ALA A 226 6.39 -2.16 -10.57
C ALA A 226 7.37 -1.61 -11.60
N ALA A 227 7.33 -0.30 -11.87
CA ALA A 227 8.19 0.37 -12.85
C ALA A 227 8.99 1.49 -12.19
N ARG A 228 10.21 1.70 -12.67
CA ARG A 228 11.14 2.71 -12.18
C ARG A 228 11.51 3.69 -13.28
N PHE A 229 11.46 4.97 -12.93
CA PHE A 229 11.77 6.09 -13.82
C PHE A 229 12.74 7.05 -13.16
N ARG A 230 13.39 7.91 -13.96
CA ARG A 230 14.28 8.98 -13.49
C ARG A 230 13.90 10.31 -14.12
N PHE A 231 13.78 11.34 -13.32
CA PHE A 231 13.49 12.68 -13.78
C PHE A 231 14.78 13.39 -14.25
N HIS A 232 14.71 14.07 -15.40
CA HIS A 232 15.86 14.72 -16.03
C HIS A 232 15.75 16.24 -16.14
N SER A 233 14.53 16.77 -16.20
CA SER A 233 14.30 18.20 -16.53
C SER A 233 14.12 19.05 -15.30
#